data_1b5b2cdaab38133617e08d1618e61816
#
_entry.id   1b5b2cdaab38133617e08d1618e61816
#
_cell.length_a   1.000
_cell.length_b   1.000
_cell.length_c   1.000
_cell.angle_alpha   90.00
_cell.angle_beta   90.00
_cell.angle_gamma   90.00
#
_symmetry.space_group_name_H-M   'P 1'
#
loop_
_entity.id
_entity.type
_entity.pdbx_description
1 polymer ?
#
loop_
_entity_poly.entity_id
_entity_poly.type
_entity_poly.pdbx_seq_one_letter_code
_entity_poly.pdbx_strand_id
1 'polypeptide(L)'
;MKSATIFREYIWLVNTIHRHQRLTFEELNHQWVKTEMSGGLPMARSSFNRHRDAILDMFGIIIDCDKKDGYRYHIDNAEVLAYKNQ
;
A
#
# COMPACT_ATOMS: atom_id res chain seq x y z
N MET A 1 -0.32 -17.92 -10.21
CA MET A 1 -1.05 -17.02 -11.10
C MET A 1 -0.69 -15.58 -10.78
N LYS A 2 -0.24 -14.88 -11.81
CA LYS A 2 0.28 -13.53 -11.61
C LYS A 2 -0.77 -12.53 -11.10
N SER A 3 -1.99 -12.61 -11.62
CA SER A 3 -3.04 -11.68 -11.21
C SER A 3 -3.45 -11.88 -9.75
N ALA A 4 -3.49 -13.12 -9.28
CA ALA A 4 -3.80 -13.39 -7.88
C ALA A 4 -2.70 -12.88 -6.96
N THR A 5 -1.44 -13.02 -7.38
CA THR A 5 -0.30 -12.52 -6.61
C THR A 5 -0.33 -11.00 -6.51
N ILE A 6 -0.59 -10.32 -7.63
CA ILE A 6 -0.67 -8.85 -7.65
C ILE A 6 -1.79 -8.36 -6.76
N PHE A 7 -2.94 -9.03 -6.80
CA PHE A 7 -4.07 -8.66 -5.99
C PHE A 7 -3.75 -8.76 -4.50
N ARG A 8 -3.04 -9.81 -4.11
CA ARG A 8 -2.60 -9.98 -2.73
C ARG A 8 -1.66 -8.86 -2.30
N GLU A 9 -0.80 -8.40 -3.22
CA GLU A 9 0.09 -7.28 -2.95
C GLU A 9 -0.69 -5.99 -2.70
N TYR A 10 -1.73 -5.74 -3.48
CA TYR A 10 -2.58 -4.57 -3.28
C TYR A 10 -3.26 -4.61 -1.92
N ILE A 11 -3.82 -5.75 -1.57
CA ILE A 11 -4.48 -5.92 -0.27
C ILE A 11 -3.48 -5.71 0.87
N TRP A 12 -2.28 -6.27 0.72
CA TRP A 12 -1.24 -6.09 1.73
C TRP A 12 -0.86 -4.63 1.92
N LEU A 13 -0.70 -3.90 0.80
CA LEU A 13 -0.33 -2.48 0.85
C LEU A 13 -1.40 -1.66 1.57
N VAL A 14 -2.65 -1.82 1.18
CA VAL A 14 -3.73 -1.06 1.78
C VAL A 14 -3.84 -1.38 3.27
N ASN A 15 -3.83 -2.65 3.63
CA ASN A 15 -3.96 -3.06 5.03
C ASN A 15 -2.79 -2.56 5.87
N THR A 16 -1.58 -2.63 5.34
CA THR A 16 -0.39 -2.23 6.08
C THR A 16 -0.39 -0.72 6.32
N ILE A 17 -0.66 0.06 5.28
CA ILE A 17 -0.69 1.52 5.40
C ILE A 17 -1.82 1.95 6.34
N HIS A 18 -2.98 1.34 6.20
CA HIS A 18 -4.13 1.67 7.03
C HIS A 18 -3.88 1.34 8.51
N ARG A 19 -3.29 0.17 8.77
CA ARG A 19 -3.02 -0.29 10.13
C ARG A 19 -2.01 0.60 10.85
N HIS A 20 -0.98 1.06 10.12
CA HIS A 20 0.06 1.91 10.70
C HIS A 20 -0.32 3.38 10.69
N GLN A 21 -1.40 3.76 10.03
CA GLN A 21 -1.89 5.12 9.89
C GLN A 21 -1.00 5.95 8.97
N ARG A 22 0.29 6.05 9.29
CA ARG A 22 1.28 6.80 8.53
C ARG A 22 2.61 6.08 8.56
N LEU A 23 3.24 5.91 7.41
CA LEU A 23 4.57 5.31 7.36
C LEU A 23 5.31 5.76 6.11
N THR A 24 6.64 5.84 6.24
CA THR A 24 7.49 6.17 5.09
C THR A 24 7.62 4.97 4.18
N PHE A 25 8.09 5.20 2.97
CA PHE A 25 8.37 4.11 2.03
C PHE A 25 9.41 3.14 2.62
N GLU A 26 10.40 3.66 3.34
CA GLU A 26 11.40 2.81 3.98
C GLU A 26 10.79 1.92 5.05
N GLU A 27 9.91 2.49 5.87
CA GLU A 27 9.20 1.72 6.89
C GLU A 27 8.30 0.66 6.26
N LEU A 28 7.65 1.02 5.15
CA LEU A 28 6.81 0.08 4.41
C LEU A 28 7.66 -1.10 3.92
N ASN A 29 8.82 -0.81 3.34
CA ASN A 29 9.70 -1.85 2.84
C ASN A 29 10.27 -2.71 3.95
N HIS A 30 10.49 -2.14 5.11
CA HIS A 30 10.93 -2.93 6.26
C HIS A 30 9.91 -4.03 6.60
N GLN A 31 8.63 -3.72 6.46
CA GLN A 31 7.57 -4.71 6.66
C GLN A 31 7.45 -5.64 5.45
N TRP A 32 7.58 -5.09 4.24
CA TRP A 32 7.42 -5.84 3.00
C TRP A 32 8.40 -6.99 2.88
N VAL A 33 9.67 -6.77 3.20
CA VAL A 33 10.69 -7.82 3.03
C VAL A 33 10.47 -9.01 3.95
N LYS A 34 9.63 -8.86 4.98
CA LYS A 34 9.28 -9.97 5.87
C LYS A 34 8.19 -10.86 5.30
N THR A 35 7.54 -10.45 4.22
CA THR A 35 6.48 -11.25 3.60
C THR A 35 7.06 -12.26 2.65
N GLU A 36 6.34 -13.36 2.44
CA GLU A 36 6.73 -14.34 1.43
C GLU A 36 6.65 -13.75 0.03
N MET A 37 5.70 -12.86 -0.20
CA MET A 37 5.51 -12.22 -1.51
C MET A 37 6.75 -11.47 -1.97
N SER A 38 7.54 -10.95 -1.03
CA SER A 38 8.72 -10.15 -1.36
C SER A 38 9.89 -10.99 -1.82
N GLY A 39 9.94 -12.24 -1.42
CA GLY A 39 11.13 -13.05 -1.63
C GLY A 39 12.35 -12.50 -0.88
N GLY A 40 12.11 -11.67 0.13
CA GLY A 40 13.17 -11.03 0.92
C GLY A 40 13.75 -9.78 0.28
N LEU A 41 13.19 -9.33 -0.86
CA LEU A 41 13.69 -8.17 -1.59
C LEU A 41 12.76 -6.96 -1.38
N PRO A 42 13.33 -5.75 -1.30
CA PRO A 42 12.51 -4.56 -1.14
C PRO A 42 11.69 -4.29 -2.41
N MET A 43 10.57 -3.61 -2.23
CA MET A 43 9.74 -3.19 -3.34
C MET A 43 10.38 -1.96 -3.98
N ALA A 44 10.48 -1.97 -5.32
CA ALA A 44 11.01 -0.80 -6.03
C ALA A 44 10.00 0.34 -5.96
N ARG A 45 10.50 1.57 -5.92
CA ARG A 45 9.62 2.74 -5.86
C ARG A 45 8.69 2.80 -7.07
N SER A 46 9.19 2.46 -8.26
CA SER A 46 8.35 2.45 -9.45
C SER A 46 7.21 1.44 -9.35
N SER A 47 7.48 0.27 -8.78
CA SER A 47 6.45 -0.74 -8.56
C SER A 47 5.41 -0.25 -7.55
N PHE A 48 5.88 0.38 -6.47
CA PHE A 48 5.01 0.94 -5.45
C PHE A 48 4.06 1.99 -6.05
N ASN A 49 4.59 2.88 -6.88
CA ASN A 49 3.78 3.92 -7.51
C ASN A 49 2.76 3.33 -8.48
N ARG A 50 3.14 2.29 -9.23
CA ARG A 50 2.20 1.62 -10.11
C ARG A 50 1.09 0.93 -9.31
N HIS A 51 1.44 0.35 -8.17
CA HIS A 51 0.44 -0.28 -7.30
C HIS A 51 -0.52 0.76 -6.73
N ARG A 52 -0.02 1.93 -6.35
CA ARG A 52 -0.88 3.01 -5.87
C ARG A 52 -1.89 3.43 -6.94
N ASP A 53 -1.43 3.57 -8.17
CA ASP A 53 -2.31 3.94 -9.28
C ASP A 53 -3.36 2.87 -9.55
N ALA A 54 -2.95 1.60 -9.51
CA ALA A 54 -3.87 0.49 -9.73
C ALA A 54 -4.91 0.40 -8.60
N ILE A 55 -4.47 0.61 -7.37
CA ILE A 55 -5.37 0.57 -6.20
C ILE A 55 -6.41 1.68 -6.30
N LEU A 56 -5.99 2.86 -6.73
CA LEU A 56 -6.93 3.96 -6.95
C LEU A 56 -7.92 3.60 -8.06
N ASP A 57 -7.41 3.09 -9.16
CA ASP A 57 -8.24 2.76 -10.32
C ASP A 57 -9.24 1.64 -10.02
N MET A 58 -8.80 0.61 -9.33
CA MET A 58 -9.63 -0.59 -9.09
C MET A 58 -10.57 -0.45 -7.90
N PHE A 59 -10.12 0.23 -6.86
CA PHE A 59 -10.85 0.27 -5.59
C PHE A 59 -11.27 1.67 -5.16
N GLY A 60 -10.81 2.72 -5.83
CA GLY A 60 -11.08 4.08 -5.42
C GLY A 60 -10.39 4.48 -4.13
N ILE A 61 -9.34 3.75 -3.75
CA ILE A 61 -8.61 4.03 -2.50
C ILE A 61 -7.42 4.93 -2.82
N ILE A 62 -7.34 6.06 -2.13
CA ILE A 62 -6.28 7.04 -2.35
C ILE A 62 -5.18 6.86 -1.31
N ILE A 63 -4.01 6.43 -1.78
CA ILE A 63 -2.80 6.37 -0.97
C ILE A 63 -2.01 7.64 -1.27
N ASP A 64 -2.00 8.57 -0.32
CA ASP A 64 -1.38 9.87 -0.53
C ASP A 64 -0.11 9.99 0.29
N CYS A 65 0.75 10.93 -0.14
CA CYS A 65 2.03 11.17 0.50
C CYS A 65 2.03 12.57 1.12
N ASP A 66 2.29 12.62 2.42
CA ASP A 66 2.37 13.90 3.13
C ASP A 66 3.81 14.37 3.17
N LYS A 67 4.14 15.30 2.28
CA LYS A 67 5.50 15.83 2.17
C LYS A 67 5.92 16.60 3.42
N LYS A 68 4.97 17.20 4.10
CA LYS A 68 5.26 17.99 5.31
C LYS A 68 5.49 17.09 6.53
N ASP A 69 5.03 15.84 6.46
CA ASP A 69 5.19 14.88 7.54
C ASP A 69 6.22 13.81 7.16
N GLY A 70 7.37 14.25 6.62
CA GLY A 70 8.48 13.37 6.30
C GLY A 70 8.18 12.38 5.19
N TYR A 71 7.34 12.75 4.23
CA TYR A 71 6.97 11.89 3.11
C TYR A 71 6.31 10.59 3.58
N ARG A 72 5.47 10.68 4.59
CA ARG A 72 4.71 9.53 5.06
C ARG A 72 3.48 9.31 4.21
N TYR A 73 3.20 8.04 3.95
CA TYR A 73 2.02 7.62 3.18
C TYR A 73 0.88 7.29 4.11
N HIS A 74 -0.33 7.59 3.66
CA HIS A 74 -1.55 7.34 4.43
C HIS A 74 -2.71 7.10 3.47
N ILE A 75 -3.80 6.53 3.98
CA ILE A 75 -5.03 6.38 3.19
C ILE A 75 -5.85 7.65 3.37
N ASP A 76 -5.98 8.41 2.30
CA ASP A 76 -6.66 9.71 2.36
C ASP A 76 -8.17 9.59 2.55
N ASN A 77 -8.77 8.55 1.98
CA ASN A 77 -10.21 8.33 2.09
C ASN A 77 -10.52 7.01 2.80
N ALA A 78 -9.99 6.88 4.01
CA ALA A 78 -10.11 5.63 4.77
C ALA A 78 -11.57 5.21 5.02
N GLU A 79 -12.51 6.13 4.95
CA GLU A 79 -13.93 5.82 5.11
C GLU A 79 -14.41 4.82 4.05
N VAL A 80 -13.75 4.77 2.89
CA VAL A 80 -14.08 3.80 1.85
C VAL A 80 -13.91 2.37 2.34
N LEU A 81 -12.89 2.14 3.18
CA LEU A 81 -12.63 0.82 3.73
C LEU A 81 -13.74 0.36 4.66
N ALA A 82 -14.21 1.27 5.52
CA ALA A 82 -15.31 0.96 6.41
C ALA A 82 -16.59 0.66 5.64
N TYR A 83 -16.83 1.43 4.60
CA TYR A 83 -18.01 1.25 3.76
C TYR A 83 -18.03 -0.12 3.10
N LYS A 84 -16.87 -0.58 2.62
CA LYS A 84 -16.77 -1.86 1.93
C LYS A 84 -16.93 -3.06 2.85
N ASN A 85 -16.83 -2.86 4.14
CA ASN A 85 -16.97 -3.92 5.12
C ASN A 85 -18.41 -4.16 5.56
N GLN A 86 -19.35 -3.44 4.99
CA GLN A 86 -20.77 -3.60 5.33
C GLN A 86 -21.50 -4.53 4.37
#